data_5f5777295a1b6706b49c8a1bbb61cb6a
#
_entry.id   5f5777295a1b6706b49c8a1bbb61cb6a
#
_cell.length_a   1.000
_cell.length_b   1.000
_cell.length_c   1.000
_cell.angle_alpha   90.00
_cell.angle_beta   90.00
_cell.angle_gamma   90.00
#
_symmetry.space_group_name_H-M   'P 1'
#
loop_
_entity.id
_entity.type
_entity.pdbx_description
1 polymer ?
#
loop_
_entity_poly.entity_id
_entity_poly.type
_entity_poly.pdbx_seq_one_letter_code
_entity_poly.pdbx_strand_id
1 'polypeptide(L)'
;MGRYNFDKIVDRKHTKSLKYDFAVQRGKPADVLPFWVADMDFEIPSELKQVLLDRVNHGIFGYTESDDAYFNVLKEWFGSRFNWNIDKKWLVKTPGVVFALAMAVRAFTKEGEGVLINQPVYYPFSMVIDDNDRNLINVPLIQGADTYTIDFEGVERAIVEHNVTLFLLCNPHNPVGRVWTEDELKRLGDICIKHNVIIISDEIHADFVWDGHKHTVFANLGESYAEHCIVCTAPSKSFNIAGLQVSNIFIPNDSLRRRFVKEIDRAGYSQLNTMGLVGCQGAYEVGGPWLDELKGYIQGNIQYTLDYFKEHLPKLHMYRPEGTYLMWFDCSELPLTPEEREQWLLNDAKLWLDSGSMFGKDGEKFERINVACPRATLTEGLEALRRAYVAKGF
;
A
#
# COMPACT_ATOMS: atom_id res chain seq x y z
N MET A 1 30.23 -0.85 4.40
CA MET A 1 29.22 -1.67 3.69
C MET A 1 28.16 -2.04 4.70
N GLY A 2 26.88 -1.94 4.32
CA GLY A 2 25.78 -2.35 5.18
C GLY A 2 25.83 -3.87 5.45
N ARG A 3 25.03 -4.31 6.40
CA ARG A 3 24.89 -5.74 6.75
C ARG A 3 24.21 -6.55 5.64
N TYR A 4 23.35 -5.88 4.85
CA TYR A 4 22.53 -6.52 3.80
C TYR A 4 22.94 -6.02 2.41
N ASN A 5 22.86 -6.91 1.40
CA ASN A 5 23.22 -6.59 0.02
C ASN A 5 21.96 -6.39 -0.84
N PHE A 6 21.55 -5.13 -1.01
CA PHE A 6 20.41 -4.75 -1.85
C PHE A 6 20.76 -4.58 -3.34
N ASP A 7 22.04 -4.66 -3.73
CA ASP A 7 22.45 -4.68 -5.14
C ASP A 7 22.36 -6.08 -5.76
N LYS A 8 22.13 -7.12 -4.93
CA LYS A 8 21.98 -8.49 -5.41
C LYS A 8 20.74 -8.62 -6.27
N ILE A 9 20.92 -8.96 -7.54
CA ILE A 9 19.81 -9.32 -8.44
C ILE A 9 19.36 -10.73 -8.12
N VAL A 10 18.09 -10.89 -7.81
CA VAL A 10 17.44 -12.20 -7.58
C VAL A 10 16.59 -12.54 -8.78
N ASP A 11 16.89 -13.64 -9.45
CA ASP A 11 16.06 -14.13 -10.55
C ASP A 11 14.70 -14.61 -9.99
N ARG A 12 13.64 -13.97 -10.43
CA ARG A 12 12.26 -14.27 -10.02
C ARG A 12 11.47 -15.01 -11.12
N LYS A 13 12.07 -15.21 -12.32
CA LYS A 13 11.43 -15.94 -13.40
C LYS A 13 11.33 -17.43 -13.04
N HIS A 14 10.29 -18.07 -13.51
CA HIS A 14 9.98 -19.49 -13.25
C HIS A 14 9.73 -19.85 -11.78
N THR A 15 9.45 -18.85 -10.93
CA THR A 15 9.08 -19.03 -9.52
C THR A 15 7.57 -18.91 -9.27
N LYS A 16 6.77 -18.77 -10.32
CA LYS A 16 5.35 -18.42 -10.29
C LYS A 16 5.12 -17.03 -9.71
N SER A 17 6.10 -16.14 -9.87
CA SER A 17 5.98 -14.74 -9.46
C SER A 17 4.91 -14.04 -10.27
N LEU A 18 3.89 -13.49 -9.60
CA LEU A 18 2.83 -12.70 -10.24
C LEU A 18 3.42 -11.56 -11.07
N LYS A 19 4.50 -10.94 -10.57
CA LYS A 19 5.18 -9.80 -11.17
C LYS A 19 5.88 -10.18 -12.47
N TYR A 20 6.53 -11.36 -12.54
CA TYR A 20 7.43 -11.74 -13.63
C TYR A 20 6.87 -12.80 -14.59
N ASP A 21 6.07 -13.76 -14.08
CA ASP A 21 5.76 -14.98 -14.87
C ASP A 21 4.41 -14.94 -15.59
N PHE A 22 3.57 -13.92 -15.32
CA PHE A 22 2.19 -13.87 -15.79
C PHE A 22 1.87 -12.69 -16.72
N ALA A 23 2.88 -12.10 -17.35
CA ALA A 23 2.68 -10.97 -18.27
C ALA A 23 1.75 -11.36 -19.43
N VAL A 24 2.01 -12.46 -20.11
CA VAL A 24 1.22 -12.92 -21.27
C VAL A 24 -0.23 -13.21 -20.88
N GLN A 25 -0.47 -13.90 -19.77
CA GLN A 25 -1.81 -14.20 -19.27
C GLN A 25 -2.61 -12.93 -18.89
N ARG A 26 -1.89 -11.83 -18.65
CA ARG A 26 -2.46 -10.50 -18.36
C ARG A 26 -2.48 -9.59 -19.59
N GLY A 27 -2.29 -10.15 -20.80
CA GLY A 27 -2.34 -9.40 -22.05
C GLY A 27 -1.13 -8.47 -22.28
N LYS A 28 0.00 -8.71 -21.62
CA LYS A 28 1.23 -7.93 -21.77
C LYS A 28 2.28 -8.75 -22.56
N PRO A 29 3.23 -8.09 -23.27
CA PRO A 29 4.33 -8.78 -23.94
C PRO A 29 5.18 -9.62 -22.97
N ALA A 30 5.75 -10.72 -23.46
CA ALA A 30 6.55 -11.63 -22.62
C ALA A 30 7.92 -11.04 -22.22
N ASP A 31 8.38 -10.01 -22.91
CA ASP A 31 9.72 -9.44 -22.81
C ASP A 31 9.75 -8.11 -22.02
N VAL A 32 8.67 -7.77 -21.31
CA VAL A 32 8.60 -6.54 -20.51
C VAL A 32 9.32 -6.70 -19.17
N LEU A 33 9.98 -5.63 -18.75
CA LEU A 33 10.54 -5.47 -17.40
C LEU A 33 9.47 -4.91 -16.46
N PRO A 34 9.07 -5.62 -15.40
CA PRO A 34 7.93 -5.24 -14.58
C PRO A 34 8.31 -4.32 -13.43
N PHE A 35 7.65 -3.14 -13.36
CA PHE A 35 7.71 -2.19 -12.24
C PHE A 35 6.32 -1.86 -11.68
N TRP A 36 5.33 -2.72 -11.90
CA TRP A 36 3.92 -2.46 -11.62
C TRP A 36 3.51 -2.84 -10.19
N VAL A 37 3.56 -4.11 -9.81
CA VAL A 37 3.06 -4.55 -8.51
C VAL A 37 3.94 -4.09 -7.35
N ALA A 38 3.31 -3.76 -6.24
CA ALA A 38 3.97 -3.23 -5.04
C ALA A 38 4.56 -4.34 -4.14
N ASP A 39 5.28 -5.31 -4.72
CA ASP A 39 6.25 -6.17 -4.04
C ASP A 39 7.68 -5.73 -4.41
N MET A 40 8.66 -6.13 -3.63
CA MET A 40 10.05 -5.72 -3.84
C MET A 40 10.85 -6.83 -4.53
N ASP A 41 11.97 -6.45 -5.16
CA ASP A 41 12.91 -7.41 -5.76
C ASP A 41 14.12 -7.67 -4.84
N PHE A 42 13.92 -7.58 -3.53
CA PHE A 42 14.91 -7.88 -2.50
C PHE A 42 14.56 -9.17 -1.76
N GLU A 43 15.59 -9.95 -1.41
CA GLU A 43 15.40 -11.07 -0.48
C GLU A 43 14.98 -10.55 0.90
N ILE A 44 14.15 -11.32 1.60
CA ILE A 44 13.86 -11.07 3.02
C ILE A 44 15.15 -11.21 3.85
N PRO A 45 15.22 -10.60 5.06
CA PRO A 45 16.40 -10.75 5.93
C PRO A 45 16.70 -12.21 6.20
N SER A 46 17.99 -12.55 6.26
CA SER A 46 18.47 -13.93 6.51
C SER A 46 17.90 -14.51 7.80
N GLU A 47 17.72 -13.66 8.81
CA GLU A 47 17.17 -14.00 10.12
C GLU A 47 15.70 -14.42 10.00
N LEU A 48 14.91 -13.67 9.26
CA LEU A 48 13.51 -14.03 8.99
C LEU A 48 13.41 -15.31 8.13
N LYS A 49 14.31 -15.45 7.15
CA LYS A 49 14.40 -16.68 6.35
C LYS A 49 14.67 -17.89 7.24
N GLN A 50 15.55 -17.76 8.26
CA GLN A 50 15.82 -18.84 9.22
C GLN A 50 14.59 -19.19 10.06
N VAL A 51 13.84 -18.21 10.56
CA VAL A 51 12.57 -18.43 11.30
C VAL A 51 11.58 -19.26 10.46
N LEU A 52 11.45 -18.93 9.17
CA LEU A 52 10.58 -19.69 8.27
C LEU A 52 11.10 -21.10 8.00
N LEU A 53 12.42 -21.28 7.82
CA LEU A 53 13.05 -22.58 7.62
C LEU A 53 12.89 -23.49 8.85
N ASP A 54 13.02 -22.97 10.06
CA ASP A 54 12.83 -23.73 11.28
C ASP A 54 11.39 -24.29 11.37
N ARG A 55 10.40 -23.49 10.96
CA ARG A 55 9.01 -23.97 10.89
C ARG A 55 8.80 -25.02 9.80
N VAL A 56 9.43 -24.86 8.65
CA VAL A 56 9.41 -25.86 7.58
C VAL A 56 10.06 -27.16 8.03
N ASN A 57 11.21 -27.09 8.68
CA ASN A 57 11.95 -28.25 9.21
C ASN A 57 11.19 -29.00 10.31
N HIS A 58 10.34 -28.33 11.08
CA HIS A 58 9.43 -28.98 12.03
C HIS A 58 8.46 -29.96 11.35
N GLY A 59 8.05 -29.69 10.09
CA GLY A 59 7.35 -30.62 9.21
C GLY A 59 5.86 -30.85 9.49
N ILE A 60 5.25 -30.21 10.52
CA ILE A 60 3.83 -30.34 10.81
C ILE A 60 3.13 -28.99 10.62
N PHE A 61 2.21 -28.91 9.66
CA PHE A 61 1.46 -27.71 9.29
C PHE A 61 -0.01 -27.82 9.70
N GLY A 62 -0.24 -28.22 10.99
CA GLY A 62 -1.57 -28.23 11.58
C GLY A 62 -2.10 -26.83 11.88
N TYR A 63 -3.32 -26.75 12.40
CA TYR A 63 -3.92 -25.50 12.82
C TYR A 63 -3.00 -24.77 13.80
N THR A 64 -2.78 -23.49 13.55
CA THR A 64 -1.84 -22.64 14.31
C THR A 64 -2.58 -21.40 14.79
N GLU A 65 -2.34 -21.00 16.03
CA GLU A 65 -2.89 -19.78 16.62
C GLU A 65 -1.75 -18.87 17.11
N SER A 66 -1.99 -17.57 17.17
CA SER A 66 -1.10 -16.60 17.77
C SER A 66 -1.25 -16.59 19.30
N ASP A 67 -0.15 -16.34 19.99
CA ASP A 67 -0.08 -16.25 21.43
C ASP A 67 0.32 -14.83 21.92
N ASP A 68 0.70 -14.73 23.18
CA ASP A 68 1.17 -13.48 23.77
C ASP A 68 2.49 -12.99 23.14
N ALA A 69 3.35 -13.90 22.70
CA ALA A 69 4.61 -13.54 22.05
C ALA A 69 4.34 -12.82 20.72
N TYR A 70 3.38 -13.32 19.92
CA TYR A 70 2.94 -12.65 18.70
C TYR A 70 2.45 -11.21 18.97
N PHE A 71 1.60 -11.02 19.99
CA PHE A 71 1.11 -9.68 20.34
C PHE A 71 2.23 -8.77 20.86
N ASN A 72 3.15 -9.31 21.65
CA ASN A 72 4.22 -8.51 22.26
C ASN A 72 5.17 -7.94 21.21
N VAL A 73 5.51 -8.67 20.14
CA VAL A 73 6.34 -8.12 19.05
C VAL A 73 5.63 -6.99 18.29
N LEU A 74 4.30 -7.10 18.09
CA LEU A 74 3.51 -6.01 17.52
C LEU A 74 3.51 -4.79 18.45
N LYS A 75 3.30 -5.00 19.74
CA LYS A 75 3.28 -3.94 20.74
C LYS A 75 4.60 -3.18 20.79
N GLU A 76 5.71 -3.91 20.76
CA GLU A 76 7.05 -3.31 20.70
C GLU A 76 7.27 -2.52 19.41
N TRP A 77 6.87 -3.08 18.27
CA TRP A 77 7.00 -2.42 16.96
C TRP A 77 6.23 -1.11 16.90
N PHE A 78 4.94 -1.15 17.19
CA PHE A 78 4.10 0.04 17.12
C PHE A 78 4.44 1.05 18.21
N GLY A 79 4.83 0.59 19.39
CA GLY A 79 5.29 1.45 20.49
C GLY A 79 6.58 2.19 20.13
N SER A 80 7.59 1.48 19.66
CA SER A 80 8.91 2.07 19.39
C SER A 80 8.95 2.92 18.12
N ARG A 81 8.24 2.52 17.04
CA ARG A 81 8.32 3.21 15.74
C ARG A 81 7.28 4.32 15.56
N PHE A 82 6.09 4.15 16.16
CA PHE A 82 4.97 5.08 15.95
C PHE A 82 4.46 5.73 17.25
N ASN A 83 5.10 5.43 18.39
CA ASN A 83 4.65 5.87 19.72
C ASN A 83 3.16 5.54 19.96
N TRP A 84 2.72 4.36 19.48
CA TRP A 84 1.35 3.89 19.59
C TRP A 84 1.25 2.68 20.49
N ASN A 85 0.57 2.85 21.63
CA ASN A 85 0.33 1.78 22.59
C ASN A 85 -0.94 1.01 22.24
N ILE A 86 -0.78 -0.18 21.69
CA ILE A 86 -1.88 -1.07 21.34
C ILE A 86 -2.33 -1.94 22.50
N ASP A 87 -3.63 -2.31 22.52
CA ASP A 87 -4.20 -3.29 23.45
C ASP A 87 -4.47 -4.61 22.71
N LYS A 88 -4.13 -5.75 23.33
CA LYS A 88 -4.32 -7.08 22.75
C LYS A 88 -5.76 -7.34 22.30
N LYS A 89 -6.74 -6.83 23.05
CA LYS A 89 -8.16 -6.99 22.72
C LYS A 89 -8.58 -6.29 21.42
N TRP A 90 -7.79 -5.30 20.92
CA TRP A 90 -8.09 -4.58 19.67
C TRP A 90 -7.74 -5.40 18.43
N LEU A 91 -6.84 -6.38 18.59
CA LEU A 91 -6.25 -7.13 17.48
C LEU A 91 -7.23 -8.14 16.87
N VAL A 92 -7.49 -7.98 15.59
CA VAL A 92 -8.14 -8.96 14.71
C VAL A 92 -7.20 -9.27 13.55
N LYS A 93 -6.99 -10.55 13.27
CA LYS A 93 -6.08 -10.98 12.20
C LYS A 93 -6.87 -11.33 10.93
N THR A 94 -6.35 -10.94 9.77
CA THR A 94 -6.97 -11.26 8.46
C THR A 94 -5.91 -11.70 7.44
N PRO A 95 -6.29 -12.40 6.34
CA PRO A 95 -5.35 -12.89 5.33
C PRO A 95 -4.74 -11.78 4.45
N GLY A 96 -5.13 -10.53 4.68
CA GLY A 96 -4.61 -9.37 3.97
C GLY A 96 -5.50 -8.15 4.20
N VAL A 97 -4.95 -6.95 3.96
CA VAL A 97 -5.67 -5.70 4.19
C VAL A 97 -6.86 -5.57 3.24
N VAL A 98 -6.76 -5.98 1.97
CA VAL A 98 -7.89 -5.92 1.02
C VAL A 98 -9.07 -6.76 1.51
N PHE A 99 -8.82 -7.96 2.09
CA PHE A 99 -9.88 -8.73 2.73
C PHE A 99 -10.49 -7.97 3.92
N ALA A 100 -9.66 -7.32 4.73
CA ALA A 100 -10.17 -6.51 5.85
C ALA A 100 -11.04 -5.34 5.38
N LEU A 101 -10.64 -4.65 4.29
CA LEU A 101 -11.45 -3.59 3.68
C LEU A 101 -12.82 -4.12 3.22
N ALA A 102 -12.85 -5.27 2.52
CA ALA A 102 -14.10 -5.90 2.10
C ALA A 102 -15.00 -6.26 3.29
N MET A 103 -14.42 -6.85 4.36
CA MET A 103 -15.18 -7.16 5.58
C MET A 103 -15.69 -5.89 6.28
N ALA A 104 -14.93 -4.79 6.28
CA ALA A 104 -15.37 -3.52 6.83
C ALA A 104 -16.53 -2.92 6.02
N VAL A 105 -16.43 -2.91 4.68
CA VAL A 105 -17.51 -2.48 3.79
C VAL A 105 -18.79 -3.25 4.12
N ARG A 106 -18.75 -4.57 4.21
CA ARG A 106 -19.90 -5.42 4.53
C ARG A 106 -20.42 -5.24 5.95
N ALA A 107 -19.51 -5.08 6.93
CA ALA A 107 -19.89 -4.94 8.34
C ALA A 107 -20.57 -3.60 8.65
N PHE A 108 -20.18 -2.51 7.97
CA PHE A 108 -20.54 -1.16 8.37
C PHE A 108 -21.47 -0.44 7.40
N THR A 109 -21.76 -1.05 6.25
CA THR A 109 -22.70 -0.54 5.25
C THR A 109 -23.66 -1.62 4.79
N LYS A 110 -24.76 -1.21 4.15
CA LYS A 110 -25.70 -2.09 3.43
C LYS A 110 -25.51 -1.94 1.93
N GLU A 111 -26.06 -2.89 1.17
CA GLU A 111 -26.14 -2.79 -0.30
C GLU A 111 -26.77 -1.46 -0.71
N GLY A 112 -26.16 -0.80 -1.70
CA GLY A 112 -26.59 0.51 -2.21
C GLY A 112 -26.22 1.72 -1.34
N GLU A 113 -25.62 1.54 -0.15
CA GLU A 113 -25.09 2.67 0.65
C GLU A 113 -23.76 3.17 0.09
N GLY A 114 -23.48 4.48 0.30
CA GLY A 114 -22.26 5.13 -0.15
C GLY A 114 -21.05 4.80 0.73
N VAL A 115 -19.91 4.53 0.10
CA VAL A 115 -18.59 4.43 0.73
C VAL A 115 -17.67 5.46 0.09
N LEU A 116 -17.06 6.32 0.91
CA LEU A 116 -16.23 7.42 0.43
C LEU A 116 -14.76 7.00 0.29
N ILE A 117 -14.14 7.48 -0.81
CA ILE A 117 -12.71 7.39 -1.07
C ILE A 117 -12.20 8.71 -1.67
N ASN A 118 -10.87 8.90 -1.70
CA ASN A 118 -10.21 10.03 -2.38
C ASN A 118 -9.32 9.50 -3.51
N GLN A 119 -9.80 9.52 -4.76
CA GLN A 119 -8.99 9.17 -5.92
C GLN A 119 -8.04 10.33 -6.32
N PRO A 120 -6.87 10.05 -6.98
CA PRO A 120 -6.39 8.70 -7.32
C PRO A 120 -5.97 7.94 -6.07
N VAL A 121 -6.44 6.70 -5.92
CA VAL A 121 -6.15 5.83 -4.78
C VAL A 121 -6.00 4.38 -5.23
N TYR A 122 -5.36 3.56 -4.42
CA TYR A 122 -5.16 2.14 -4.65
C TYR A 122 -6.45 1.45 -5.14
N TYR A 123 -6.43 0.93 -6.36
CA TYR A 123 -7.62 0.46 -7.09
C TYR A 123 -8.46 -0.60 -6.35
N PRO A 124 -7.92 -1.47 -5.49
CA PRO A 124 -8.75 -2.36 -4.69
C PRO A 124 -9.72 -1.66 -3.74
N PHE A 125 -9.54 -0.36 -3.43
CA PHE A 125 -10.54 0.41 -2.68
C PHE A 125 -11.85 0.51 -3.45
N SER A 126 -11.78 0.84 -4.74
CA SER A 126 -12.97 0.85 -5.61
C SER A 126 -13.54 -0.56 -5.78
N MET A 127 -12.69 -1.55 -6.02
CA MET A 127 -13.12 -2.94 -6.22
C MET A 127 -13.88 -3.48 -5.00
N VAL A 128 -13.41 -3.29 -3.77
CA VAL A 128 -14.13 -3.80 -2.59
C VAL A 128 -15.44 -3.09 -2.34
N ILE A 129 -15.65 -1.88 -2.87
CA ILE A 129 -16.91 -1.17 -2.82
C ILE A 129 -17.88 -1.77 -3.86
N ASP A 130 -17.43 -1.84 -5.11
CA ASP A 130 -18.25 -2.31 -6.24
C ASP A 130 -18.58 -3.80 -6.11
N ASP A 131 -17.60 -4.66 -5.79
CA ASP A 131 -17.78 -6.11 -5.64
C ASP A 131 -18.69 -6.49 -4.46
N ASN A 132 -18.98 -5.56 -3.57
CA ASN A 132 -19.91 -5.75 -2.46
C ASN A 132 -21.23 -4.95 -2.63
N ASP A 133 -21.56 -4.51 -3.84
CA ASP A 133 -22.82 -3.80 -4.17
C ASP A 133 -23.03 -2.50 -3.38
N ARG A 134 -21.95 -1.74 -3.09
CA ARG A 134 -22.01 -0.41 -2.49
C ARG A 134 -21.76 0.66 -3.56
N ASN A 135 -22.23 1.87 -3.28
CA ASN A 135 -22.01 2.99 -4.17
C ASN A 135 -20.66 3.65 -3.86
N LEU A 136 -19.79 3.71 -4.85
CA LEU A 136 -18.53 4.42 -4.73
C LEU A 136 -18.79 5.93 -4.74
N ILE A 137 -18.45 6.61 -3.65
CA ILE A 137 -18.49 8.06 -3.52
C ILE A 137 -17.05 8.58 -3.57
N ASN A 138 -16.68 9.19 -4.68
CA ASN A 138 -15.34 9.73 -4.87
C ASN A 138 -15.32 11.24 -4.62
N VAL A 139 -14.45 11.69 -3.72
CA VAL A 139 -14.05 13.09 -3.60
C VAL A 139 -12.59 13.17 -4.02
N PRO A 140 -12.29 13.64 -5.26
CA PRO A 140 -10.94 13.66 -5.76
C PRO A 140 -9.99 14.45 -4.89
N LEU A 141 -8.74 13.97 -4.77
CA LEU A 141 -7.67 14.78 -4.23
C LEU A 141 -7.41 16.01 -5.11
N ILE A 142 -7.09 17.12 -4.51
CA ILE A 142 -6.70 18.33 -5.24
C ILE A 142 -5.23 18.18 -5.64
N GLN A 143 -4.97 18.12 -6.94
CA GLN A 143 -3.62 18.11 -7.51
C GLN A 143 -3.00 19.48 -7.38
N GLY A 144 -1.84 19.60 -6.74
CA GLY A 144 -0.96 20.76 -6.75
C GLY A 144 0.26 20.55 -7.67
N ALA A 145 1.13 21.55 -7.76
CA ALA A 145 2.33 21.47 -8.58
C ALA A 145 3.29 20.36 -8.11
N ASP A 146 3.46 20.21 -6.81
CA ASP A 146 4.45 19.30 -6.22
C ASP A 146 3.83 18.25 -5.27
N THR A 147 2.54 18.37 -4.98
CA THR A 147 1.87 17.48 -4.01
C THR A 147 0.36 17.49 -4.20
N TYR A 148 -0.33 16.63 -3.45
CA TYR A 148 -1.79 16.53 -3.42
C TYR A 148 -2.34 16.93 -2.04
N THR A 149 -3.56 17.45 -2.00
CA THR A 149 -4.27 17.79 -0.76
C THR A 149 -5.69 17.23 -0.73
N ILE A 150 -6.28 17.10 0.46
CA ILE A 150 -7.66 16.66 0.63
C ILE A 150 -8.61 17.85 0.44
N ASP A 151 -9.68 17.68 -0.35
CA ASP A 151 -10.81 18.62 -0.38
C ASP A 151 -11.74 18.35 0.80
N PHE A 152 -11.43 18.96 1.94
CA PHE A 152 -12.18 18.76 3.19
C PHE A 152 -13.63 19.21 3.08
N GLU A 153 -13.90 20.34 2.40
CA GLU A 153 -15.26 20.83 2.19
C GLU A 153 -16.04 19.90 1.23
N GLY A 154 -15.36 19.36 0.21
CA GLY A 154 -15.90 18.35 -0.67
C GLY A 154 -16.23 17.05 0.05
N VAL A 155 -15.34 16.60 0.94
CA VAL A 155 -15.58 15.41 1.80
C VAL A 155 -16.81 15.61 2.68
N GLU A 156 -16.91 16.73 3.40
CA GLU A 156 -18.06 16.99 4.28
C GLU A 156 -19.36 17.08 3.47
N ARG A 157 -19.35 17.78 2.35
CA ARG A 157 -20.50 17.89 1.44
C ARG A 157 -20.95 16.53 0.93
N ALA A 158 -20.01 15.69 0.45
CA ALA A 158 -20.32 14.36 -0.06
C ALA A 158 -20.87 13.43 1.04
N ILE A 159 -20.37 13.51 2.27
CA ILE A 159 -20.90 12.77 3.41
C ILE A 159 -22.39 13.10 3.62
N VAL A 160 -22.74 14.39 3.61
CA VAL A 160 -24.13 14.83 3.84
C VAL A 160 -25.04 14.48 2.66
N GLU A 161 -24.61 14.77 1.44
CA GLU A 161 -25.41 14.57 0.22
C GLU A 161 -25.71 13.09 -0.06
N HIS A 162 -24.75 12.21 0.24
CA HIS A 162 -24.89 10.77 -0.04
C HIS A 162 -25.11 9.91 1.22
N ASN A 163 -25.33 10.53 2.38
CA ASN A 163 -25.50 9.84 3.67
C ASN A 163 -24.39 8.78 3.91
N VAL A 164 -23.13 9.15 3.65
CA VAL A 164 -21.97 8.26 3.80
C VAL A 164 -21.79 7.88 5.26
N THR A 165 -21.59 6.60 5.54
CA THR A 165 -21.32 6.07 6.89
C THR A 165 -19.94 5.41 7.02
N LEU A 166 -19.22 5.25 5.90
CA LEU A 166 -17.90 4.61 5.84
C LEU A 166 -16.96 5.37 4.91
N PHE A 167 -15.75 5.63 5.39
CA PHE A 167 -14.66 6.22 4.59
C PHE A 167 -13.44 5.32 4.61
N LEU A 168 -12.91 4.97 3.43
CA LEU A 168 -11.66 4.24 3.28
C LEU A 168 -10.52 5.24 3.05
N LEU A 169 -9.64 5.38 4.03
CA LEU A 169 -8.48 6.28 4.03
C LEU A 169 -7.21 5.49 3.72
N CYS A 170 -6.42 5.93 2.74
CA CYS A 170 -5.09 5.40 2.46
C CYS A 170 -4.03 6.29 3.14
N ASN A 171 -3.23 5.74 4.07
CA ASN A 171 -2.31 6.52 4.91
C ASN A 171 -1.04 5.72 5.28
N PRO A 172 0.11 5.91 4.63
CA PRO A 172 0.42 6.81 3.52
C PRO A 172 -0.35 6.50 2.23
N HIS A 173 -0.58 7.52 1.42
CA HIS A 173 -1.48 7.46 0.27
C HIS A 173 -0.79 6.97 -1.01
N ASN A 174 -1.20 5.82 -1.51
CA ASN A 174 -0.80 5.23 -2.78
C ASN A 174 -1.89 5.54 -3.84
N PRO A 175 -1.59 6.11 -5.02
CA PRO A 175 -0.27 6.18 -5.67
C PRO A 175 0.50 7.49 -5.46
N VAL A 176 -0.12 8.54 -4.94
CA VAL A 176 0.44 9.91 -4.95
C VAL A 176 1.60 10.13 -3.98
N GLY A 177 1.87 9.16 -3.09
CA GLY A 177 3.00 9.19 -2.17
C GLY A 177 2.85 10.17 -1.01
N ARG A 178 1.64 10.68 -0.68
CA ARG A 178 1.41 11.57 0.45
C ARG A 178 1.51 10.85 1.79
N VAL A 179 2.07 11.53 2.76
CA VAL A 179 1.98 11.23 4.19
C VAL A 179 1.15 12.32 4.85
N TRP A 180 -0.09 11.99 5.21
CA TRP A 180 -0.99 12.98 5.79
C TRP A 180 -0.46 13.46 7.13
N THR A 181 -0.43 14.78 7.31
CA THR A 181 -0.02 15.41 8.57
C THR A 181 -1.03 15.14 9.67
N GLU A 182 -0.60 15.27 10.92
CA GLU A 182 -1.50 15.13 12.08
C GLU A 182 -2.69 16.09 12.01
N ASP A 183 -2.47 17.32 11.54
CA ASP A 183 -3.53 18.34 11.40
C ASP A 183 -4.52 17.97 10.28
N GLU A 184 -4.04 17.44 9.14
CA GLU A 184 -4.91 16.95 8.05
C GLU A 184 -5.77 15.78 8.54
N LEU A 185 -5.16 14.82 9.25
CA LEU A 185 -5.85 13.66 9.80
C LEU A 185 -6.88 14.06 10.88
N LYS A 186 -6.55 15.01 11.76
CA LYS A 186 -7.49 15.55 12.75
C LYS A 186 -8.67 16.24 12.08
N ARG A 187 -8.41 17.13 11.12
CA ARG A 187 -9.48 17.82 10.39
C ARG A 187 -10.42 16.83 9.69
N LEU A 188 -9.88 15.80 9.05
CA LEU A 188 -10.66 14.74 8.45
C LEU A 188 -11.47 13.95 9.48
N GLY A 189 -10.81 13.58 10.59
CA GLY A 189 -11.43 12.85 11.69
C GLY A 189 -12.57 13.64 12.34
N ASP A 190 -12.41 14.94 12.56
CA ASP A 190 -13.43 15.81 13.12
C ASP A 190 -14.69 15.87 12.24
N ILE A 191 -14.52 15.95 10.91
CA ILE A 191 -15.62 15.87 9.95
C ILE A 191 -16.32 14.51 10.07
N CYS A 192 -15.56 13.41 10.06
CA CYS A 192 -16.14 12.07 10.14
C CYS A 192 -16.88 11.84 11.47
N ILE A 193 -16.30 12.24 12.60
CA ILE A 193 -16.92 12.11 13.92
C ILE A 193 -18.22 12.93 13.99
N LYS A 194 -18.20 14.18 13.51
CA LYS A 194 -19.37 15.06 13.46
C LYS A 194 -20.58 14.41 12.75
N HIS A 195 -20.32 13.62 11.71
CA HIS A 195 -21.33 12.96 10.90
C HIS A 195 -21.49 11.46 11.19
N ASN A 196 -20.81 10.94 12.24
CA ASN A 196 -20.85 9.53 12.64
C ASN A 196 -20.38 8.58 11.52
N VAL A 197 -19.35 8.99 10.75
CA VAL A 197 -18.69 8.19 9.71
C VAL A 197 -17.55 7.38 10.33
N ILE A 198 -17.51 6.08 10.04
CA ILE A 198 -16.41 5.20 10.45
C ILE A 198 -15.26 5.35 9.46
N ILE A 199 -14.04 5.46 9.95
CA ILE A 199 -12.83 5.54 9.11
C ILE A 199 -12.11 4.19 9.14
N ILE A 200 -11.82 3.65 7.96
CA ILE A 200 -10.89 2.52 7.79
C ILE A 200 -9.58 3.08 7.29
N SER A 201 -8.59 3.18 8.18
CA SER A 201 -7.25 3.68 7.84
C SER A 201 -6.38 2.52 7.39
N ASP A 202 -6.10 2.44 6.08
CA ASP A 202 -5.12 1.50 5.53
C ASP A 202 -3.72 2.08 5.71
N GLU A 203 -2.99 1.54 6.68
CA GLU A 203 -1.65 1.99 7.07
C GLU A 203 -0.56 0.97 6.70
N ILE A 204 -0.80 0.16 5.67
CA ILE A 204 0.13 -0.89 5.22
C ILE A 204 1.50 -0.34 4.77
N HIS A 205 1.59 0.94 4.41
CA HIS A 205 2.81 1.62 4.01
C HIS A 205 3.47 2.45 5.14
N ALA A 206 2.99 2.37 6.38
CA ALA A 206 3.41 3.21 7.50
C ALA A 206 4.93 3.25 7.73
N ASP A 207 5.64 2.14 7.50
CA ASP A 207 7.10 2.05 7.69
C ASP A 207 7.91 2.81 6.62
N PHE A 208 7.32 3.07 5.44
CA PHE A 208 7.97 3.77 4.35
C PHE A 208 7.57 5.25 4.32
N VAL A 209 8.19 6.00 5.20
CA VAL A 209 8.08 7.46 5.28
C VAL A 209 9.49 8.02 5.18
N TRP A 210 9.64 9.08 4.38
CA TRP A 210 10.92 9.66 4.01
C TRP A 210 11.26 10.90 4.84
N ASP A 211 12.54 11.32 4.77
CA ASP A 211 13.05 12.45 5.57
C ASP A 211 12.18 13.70 5.45
N GLY A 212 11.92 14.33 6.60
CA GLY A 212 11.06 15.51 6.72
C GLY A 212 9.58 15.19 6.98
N HIS A 213 9.18 13.90 6.89
CA HIS A 213 7.80 13.46 7.12
C HIS A 213 7.73 12.43 8.25
N LYS A 214 6.56 12.32 8.87
CA LYS A 214 6.31 11.37 9.96
C LYS A 214 4.93 10.76 9.76
N HIS A 215 4.87 9.43 9.79
CA HIS A 215 3.57 8.74 9.83
C HIS A 215 2.90 8.95 11.18
N THR A 216 1.63 9.30 11.14
CA THR A 216 0.76 9.36 12.31
C THR A 216 -0.31 8.29 12.17
N VAL A 217 -0.34 7.35 13.13
CA VAL A 217 -1.38 6.33 13.21
C VAL A 217 -2.70 7.02 13.54
N PHE A 218 -3.75 6.77 12.76
CA PHE A 218 -5.03 7.47 12.90
C PHE A 218 -5.64 7.28 14.30
N ALA A 219 -5.63 6.07 14.84
CA ALA A 219 -6.12 5.78 16.18
C ALA A 219 -5.31 6.44 17.30
N ASN A 220 -4.09 6.91 17.01
CA ASN A 220 -3.21 7.56 18.00
C ASN A 220 -3.44 9.08 18.08
N LEU A 221 -4.35 9.64 17.29
CA LEU A 221 -4.73 11.05 17.35
C LEU A 221 -5.47 11.43 18.64
N GLY A 222 -6.12 10.47 19.29
CA GLY A 222 -6.86 10.62 20.55
C GLY A 222 -8.02 9.64 20.66
N GLU A 223 -8.63 9.56 21.84
CA GLU A 223 -9.66 8.58 22.16
C GLU A 223 -10.89 8.68 21.22
N SER A 224 -11.36 9.89 20.93
CA SER A 224 -12.51 10.09 20.02
C SER A 224 -12.24 9.57 18.60
N TYR A 225 -11.02 9.71 18.09
CA TYR A 225 -10.65 9.19 16.78
C TYR A 225 -10.50 7.66 16.82
N ALA A 226 -9.89 7.12 17.88
CA ALA A 226 -9.75 5.68 18.09
C ALA A 226 -11.12 4.96 18.13
N GLU A 227 -12.13 5.58 18.76
CA GLU A 227 -13.49 5.03 18.84
C GLU A 227 -14.24 5.04 17.50
N HIS A 228 -13.79 5.82 16.50
CA HIS A 228 -14.42 5.94 15.18
C HIS A 228 -13.58 5.36 14.04
N CYS A 229 -12.48 4.63 14.35
CA CYS A 229 -11.64 4.09 13.30
C CYS A 229 -11.30 2.60 13.46
N ILE A 230 -10.86 2.04 12.34
CA ILE A 230 -10.22 0.74 12.22
C ILE A 230 -8.89 0.96 11.53
N VAL A 231 -7.79 0.53 12.15
CA VAL A 231 -6.44 0.65 11.59
C VAL A 231 -6.04 -0.69 10.98
N CYS A 232 -5.74 -0.69 9.67
CA CYS A 232 -5.31 -1.86 8.93
C CYS A 232 -3.79 -1.81 8.73
N THR A 233 -3.07 -2.81 9.24
CA THR A 233 -1.62 -2.93 9.12
C THR A 233 -1.21 -4.31 8.64
N ALA A 234 -0.04 -4.43 8.04
CA ALA A 234 0.53 -5.73 7.66
C ALA A 234 2.05 -5.65 7.50
N PRO A 235 2.78 -6.74 7.75
CA PRO A 235 4.22 -6.83 7.47
C PRO A 235 4.53 -6.98 5.97
N SER A 236 3.51 -7.12 5.14
CA SER A 236 3.59 -7.48 3.72
C SER A 236 4.49 -6.55 2.90
N LYS A 237 4.38 -5.23 3.13
CA LYS A 237 5.18 -4.23 2.44
C LYS A 237 6.51 -3.99 3.14
N SER A 238 6.52 -3.88 4.47
CA SER A 238 7.73 -3.63 5.25
C SER A 238 8.80 -4.70 5.06
N PHE A 239 8.40 -5.97 4.90
CA PHE A 239 9.34 -7.10 4.85
C PHE A 239 9.22 -7.96 3.58
N ASN A 240 8.51 -7.48 2.54
CA ASN A 240 8.36 -8.19 1.26
C ASN A 240 7.79 -9.61 1.40
N ILE A 241 6.79 -9.79 2.27
CA ILE A 241 6.16 -11.08 2.56
C ILE A 241 4.66 -11.13 2.25
N ALA A 242 4.22 -10.36 1.26
CA ALA A 242 2.80 -10.31 0.86
C ALA A 242 2.21 -11.70 0.53
N GLY A 243 3.03 -12.61 -0.03
CA GLY A 243 2.63 -13.98 -0.36
C GLY A 243 2.30 -14.85 0.87
N LEU A 244 2.70 -14.45 2.08
CA LEU A 244 2.36 -15.16 3.32
C LEU A 244 0.96 -14.82 3.85
N GLN A 245 0.30 -13.81 3.30
CA GLN A 245 -1.10 -13.47 3.54
C GLN A 245 -1.45 -13.35 5.03
N VAL A 246 -0.97 -12.29 5.67
CA VAL A 246 -1.24 -11.94 7.06
C VAL A 246 -1.37 -10.43 7.22
N SER A 247 -2.36 -9.98 7.97
CA SER A 247 -2.50 -8.59 8.38
C SER A 247 -3.06 -8.49 9.79
N ASN A 248 -2.74 -7.39 10.45
CA ASN A 248 -3.11 -7.07 11.82
C ASN A 248 -4.03 -5.85 11.80
N ILE A 249 -5.28 -6.06 12.19
CA ILE A 249 -6.32 -5.05 12.18
C ILE A 249 -6.59 -4.65 13.63
N PHE A 250 -6.44 -3.39 13.93
CA PHE A 250 -6.66 -2.87 15.29
C PHE A 250 -7.98 -2.10 15.34
N ILE A 251 -8.89 -2.56 16.19
CA ILE A 251 -10.22 -1.99 16.35
C ILE A 251 -10.44 -1.67 17.83
N PRO A 252 -10.15 -0.44 18.28
CA PRO A 252 -10.30 -0.03 19.69
C PRO A 252 -11.75 -0.16 20.17
N ASN A 253 -12.72 0.32 19.39
CA ASN A 253 -14.13 0.26 19.72
C ASN A 253 -14.65 -1.19 19.71
N ASP A 254 -15.14 -1.64 20.88
CA ASP A 254 -15.62 -3.00 21.08
C ASP A 254 -16.86 -3.34 20.22
N SER A 255 -17.76 -2.40 20.01
CA SER A 255 -18.95 -2.59 19.17
C SER A 255 -18.57 -2.78 17.70
N LEU A 256 -17.67 -1.93 17.17
CA LEU A 256 -17.17 -2.06 15.80
C LEU A 256 -16.43 -3.38 15.64
N ARG A 257 -15.59 -3.75 16.60
CA ARG A 257 -14.82 -5.00 16.57
C ARG A 257 -15.73 -6.24 16.52
N ARG A 258 -16.79 -6.28 17.34
CA ARG A 258 -17.77 -7.40 17.29
C ARG A 258 -18.48 -7.48 15.94
N ARG A 259 -18.87 -6.36 15.35
CA ARG A 259 -19.51 -6.33 14.02
C ARG A 259 -18.55 -6.82 12.94
N PHE A 260 -17.31 -6.38 12.97
CA PHE A 260 -16.26 -6.76 12.03
C PHE A 260 -15.96 -8.27 12.11
N VAL A 261 -15.72 -8.81 13.33
CA VAL A 261 -15.48 -10.25 13.54
C VAL A 261 -16.67 -11.08 13.06
N LYS A 262 -17.89 -10.66 13.38
CA LYS A 262 -19.09 -11.35 12.90
C LYS A 262 -19.14 -11.46 11.37
N GLU A 263 -18.63 -10.47 10.65
CA GLU A 263 -18.60 -10.50 9.18
C GLU A 263 -17.52 -11.44 8.65
N ILE A 264 -16.38 -11.52 9.32
CA ILE A 264 -15.34 -12.53 9.04
C ILE A 264 -15.92 -13.95 9.23
N ASP A 265 -16.64 -14.19 10.34
CA ASP A 265 -17.27 -15.49 10.62
C ASP A 265 -18.29 -15.86 9.52
N ARG A 266 -19.07 -14.89 9.05
CA ARG A 266 -20.02 -15.10 7.93
C ARG A 266 -19.33 -15.44 6.62
N ALA A 267 -18.12 -14.91 6.40
CA ALA A 267 -17.30 -15.26 5.23
C ALA A 267 -16.67 -16.67 5.35
N GLY A 268 -16.86 -17.35 6.49
CA GLY A 268 -16.33 -18.70 6.74
C GLY A 268 -14.82 -18.72 6.95
N TYR A 269 -14.19 -17.58 7.21
CA TYR A 269 -12.75 -17.51 7.46
C TYR A 269 -12.47 -17.60 8.96
N SER A 270 -11.77 -18.64 9.39
CA SER A 270 -11.57 -18.90 10.84
C SER A 270 -10.13 -18.77 11.32
N GLN A 271 -9.15 -19.10 10.49
CA GLN A 271 -7.75 -19.15 10.92
C GLN A 271 -6.79 -18.75 9.81
N LEU A 272 -5.74 -18.02 10.20
CA LEU A 272 -4.63 -17.71 9.30
C LEU A 272 -3.74 -18.95 9.06
N ASN A 273 -3.02 -18.94 7.93
CA ASN A 273 -2.07 -19.97 7.64
C ASN A 273 -0.85 -19.91 8.58
N THR A 274 -0.28 -21.06 8.87
CA THR A 274 0.86 -21.21 9.78
C THR A 274 2.05 -20.32 9.40
N MET A 275 2.42 -20.30 8.10
CA MET A 275 3.59 -19.54 7.63
C MET A 275 3.35 -18.03 7.72
N GLY A 276 2.10 -17.59 7.57
CA GLY A 276 1.72 -16.19 7.77
C GLY A 276 1.93 -15.73 9.21
N LEU A 277 1.46 -16.51 10.18
CA LEU A 277 1.62 -16.18 11.61
C LEU A 277 3.11 -16.18 12.02
N VAL A 278 3.84 -17.24 11.66
CA VAL A 278 5.28 -17.36 11.96
C VAL A 278 6.09 -16.26 11.26
N GLY A 279 5.80 -16.00 9.98
CA GLY A 279 6.48 -14.96 9.21
C GLY A 279 6.18 -13.56 9.72
N CYS A 280 4.95 -13.28 10.14
CA CYS A 280 4.59 -11.99 10.73
C CYS A 280 5.32 -11.74 12.05
N GLN A 281 5.26 -12.71 12.98
CA GLN A 281 5.95 -12.60 14.26
C GLN A 281 7.45 -12.41 14.06
N GLY A 282 8.09 -13.27 13.26
CA GLY A 282 9.53 -13.19 12.99
C GLY A 282 9.91 -11.89 12.27
N ALA A 283 9.10 -11.39 11.35
CA ALA A 283 9.37 -10.15 10.64
C ALA A 283 9.48 -8.95 11.60
N TYR A 284 8.54 -8.81 12.53
CA TYR A 284 8.57 -7.74 13.53
C TYR A 284 9.64 -7.97 14.61
N GLU A 285 9.98 -9.23 14.93
CA GLU A 285 10.98 -9.57 15.94
C GLU A 285 12.41 -9.31 15.46
N VAL A 286 12.76 -9.73 14.23
CA VAL A 286 14.15 -9.70 13.76
C VAL A 286 14.38 -8.79 12.55
N GLY A 287 13.35 -8.30 11.88
CA GLY A 287 13.46 -7.61 10.61
C GLY A 287 13.82 -6.12 10.69
N GLY A 288 13.79 -5.52 11.90
CA GLY A 288 14.01 -4.07 12.08
C GLY A 288 15.29 -3.55 11.44
N PRO A 289 16.47 -4.12 11.74
CA PRO A 289 17.74 -3.66 11.15
C PRO A 289 17.80 -3.74 9.62
N TRP A 290 17.18 -4.77 9.03
CA TRP A 290 17.08 -4.92 7.58
C TRP A 290 16.20 -3.83 6.96
N LEU A 291 15.06 -3.55 7.57
CA LEU A 291 14.16 -2.51 7.09
C LEU A 291 14.81 -1.12 7.14
N ASP A 292 15.57 -0.83 8.21
CA ASP A 292 16.23 0.47 8.36
C ASP A 292 17.31 0.68 7.29
N GLU A 293 18.12 -0.35 6.97
CA GLU A 293 19.07 -0.30 5.86
C GLU A 293 18.37 -0.22 4.49
N LEU A 294 17.28 -1.00 4.30
CA LEU A 294 16.47 -0.99 3.08
C LEU A 294 15.89 0.39 2.80
N LYS A 295 15.38 1.07 3.81
CA LYS A 295 14.84 2.43 3.66
C LYS A 295 15.89 3.39 3.10
N GLY A 296 17.12 3.34 3.59
CA GLY A 296 18.22 4.14 3.06
C GLY A 296 18.52 3.83 1.59
N TYR A 297 18.48 2.55 1.21
CA TYR A 297 18.70 2.13 -0.17
C TYR A 297 17.57 2.62 -1.11
N ILE A 298 16.30 2.44 -0.70
CA ILE A 298 15.14 2.91 -1.47
C ILE A 298 15.12 4.43 -1.58
N GLN A 299 15.47 5.17 -0.53
CA GLN A 299 15.58 6.63 -0.58
C GLN A 299 16.62 7.07 -1.61
N GLY A 300 17.73 6.34 -1.71
CA GLY A 300 18.71 6.53 -2.80
C GLY A 300 18.12 6.25 -4.18
N ASN A 301 17.29 5.23 -4.35
CA ASN A 301 16.59 4.93 -5.61
C ASN A 301 15.59 6.04 -5.97
N ILE A 302 14.83 6.55 -5.00
CA ILE A 302 13.90 7.67 -5.19
C ILE A 302 14.66 8.89 -5.71
N GLN A 303 15.75 9.28 -5.03
CA GLN A 303 16.54 10.45 -5.46
C GLN A 303 17.13 10.24 -6.86
N TYR A 304 17.68 9.07 -7.13
CA TYR A 304 18.21 8.73 -8.45
C TYR A 304 17.14 8.84 -9.55
N THR A 305 15.92 8.37 -9.29
CA THR A 305 14.81 8.45 -10.24
C THR A 305 14.40 9.91 -10.48
N LEU A 306 14.31 10.72 -9.44
CA LEU A 306 13.98 12.15 -9.56
C LEU A 306 15.02 12.91 -10.41
N ASP A 307 16.31 12.69 -10.14
CA ASP A 307 17.40 13.31 -10.88
C ASP A 307 17.40 12.86 -12.34
N TYR A 308 17.16 11.55 -12.58
CA TYR A 308 17.09 10.97 -13.91
C TYR A 308 15.95 11.56 -14.76
N PHE A 309 14.74 11.68 -14.19
CA PHE A 309 13.60 12.29 -14.88
C PHE A 309 13.87 13.75 -15.22
N LYS A 310 14.37 14.52 -14.25
CA LYS A 310 14.72 15.93 -14.46
C LYS A 310 15.73 16.14 -15.57
N GLU A 311 16.74 15.27 -15.69
CA GLU A 311 17.82 15.40 -16.68
C GLU A 311 17.43 14.87 -18.06
N HIS A 312 16.68 13.76 -18.12
CA HIS A 312 16.52 12.99 -19.35
C HIS A 312 15.09 12.90 -19.87
N LEU A 313 14.08 13.24 -19.08
CA LEU A 313 12.65 13.07 -19.40
C LEU A 313 11.84 14.33 -19.08
N PRO A 314 12.20 15.51 -19.60
CA PRO A 314 11.68 16.80 -19.12
C PRO A 314 10.17 17.01 -19.29
N LYS A 315 9.50 16.27 -20.19
CA LYS A 315 8.03 16.30 -20.33
C LYS A 315 7.30 15.32 -19.41
N LEU A 316 8.01 14.59 -18.55
CA LEU A 316 7.45 13.71 -17.54
C LEU A 316 7.74 14.30 -16.15
N HIS A 317 6.70 14.79 -15.48
CA HIS A 317 6.87 15.38 -14.16
C HIS A 317 6.74 14.35 -13.06
N MET A 318 7.87 14.02 -12.38
CA MET A 318 7.91 13.07 -11.28
C MET A 318 7.63 13.76 -9.96
N TYR A 319 6.56 13.34 -9.26
CA TYR A 319 6.28 13.79 -7.91
C TYR A 319 7.26 13.15 -6.92
N ARG A 320 7.82 13.97 -6.01
CA ARG A 320 8.62 13.45 -4.90
C ARG A 320 7.69 12.79 -3.88
N PRO A 321 7.83 11.49 -3.61
CA PRO A 321 6.99 10.87 -2.61
C PRO A 321 7.43 11.27 -1.19
N GLU A 322 6.48 11.55 -0.31
CA GLU A 322 6.66 11.74 1.12
C GLU A 322 6.70 10.37 1.84
N GLY A 323 6.04 9.38 1.26
CA GLY A 323 6.02 7.99 1.71
C GLY A 323 5.83 7.02 0.56
N THR A 324 5.88 5.72 0.87
CA THR A 324 5.87 4.59 -0.06
C THR A 324 7.15 4.50 -0.93
N TYR A 325 7.30 3.40 -1.64
CA TYR A 325 8.35 3.19 -2.66
C TYR A 325 7.77 3.14 -4.08
N LEU A 326 6.56 3.69 -4.21
CA LEU A 326 5.81 3.77 -5.46
C LEU A 326 5.84 5.24 -5.89
N MET A 327 6.45 5.51 -7.03
CA MET A 327 6.59 6.87 -7.52
C MET A 327 5.56 7.16 -8.60
N TRP A 328 4.95 8.33 -8.52
CA TRP A 328 3.86 8.81 -9.37
C TRP A 328 4.35 9.92 -10.28
N PHE A 329 4.10 9.82 -11.58
CA PHE A 329 4.52 10.85 -12.51
C PHE A 329 3.47 11.20 -13.54
N ASP A 330 3.41 12.50 -13.83
CA ASP A 330 2.52 13.12 -14.81
C ASP A 330 3.09 12.96 -16.22
N CYS A 331 2.22 12.51 -17.13
CA CYS A 331 2.51 12.34 -18.55
C CYS A 331 1.68 13.31 -19.43
N SER A 332 1.04 14.33 -18.86
CA SER A 332 0.09 15.21 -19.56
C SER A 332 0.71 16.01 -20.70
N GLU A 333 2.03 16.23 -20.69
CA GLU A 333 2.74 16.90 -21.78
C GLU A 333 3.05 15.97 -22.97
N LEU A 334 2.82 14.66 -22.84
CA LEU A 334 2.94 13.75 -23.96
C LEU A 334 1.66 13.78 -24.80
N PRO A 335 1.76 13.86 -26.15
CA PRO A 335 0.59 13.85 -27.03
C PRO A 335 0.07 12.40 -27.24
N LEU A 336 -0.22 11.69 -26.14
CA LEU A 336 -0.67 10.31 -26.14
C LEU A 336 -1.92 10.15 -25.27
N THR A 337 -2.90 9.39 -25.75
CA THR A 337 -3.97 8.92 -24.89
C THR A 337 -3.44 7.93 -23.85
N PRO A 338 -4.20 7.61 -22.78
CA PRO A 338 -3.78 6.59 -21.81
C PRO A 338 -3.47 5.24 -22.47
N GLU A 339 -4.27 4.79 -23.43
CA GLU A 339 -4.09 3.54 -24.17
C GLU A 339 -2.83 3.58 -25.06
N GLU A 340 -2.61 4.66 -25.80
CA GLU A 340 -1.41 4.85 -26.63
C GLU A 340 -0.14 4.90 -25.75
N ARG A 341 -0.22 5.53 -24.58
CA ARG A 341 0.88 5.58 -23.62
C ARG A 341 1.20 4.21 -23.06
N GLU A 342 0.19 3.42 -22.68
CA GLU A 342 0.40 2.05 -22.23
C GLU A 342 1.05 1.19 -23.34
N GLN A 343 0.57 1.30 -24.57
CA GLN A 343 1.16 0.57 -25.70
C GLN A 343 2.60 1.00 -25.98
N TRP A 344 2.92 2.29 -25.89
CA TRP A 344 4.27 2.81 -26.01
C TRP A 344 5.19 2.28 -24.92
N LEU A 345 4.75 2.30 -23.65
CA LEU A 345 5.53 1.74 -22.54
C LEU A 345 5.80 0.24 -22.72
N LEU A 346 4.79 -0.54 -23.11
CA LEU A 346 4.91 -1.97 -23.27
C LEU A 346 5.73 -2.38 -24.50
N ASN A 347 5.54 -1.75 -25.64
CA ASN A 347 6.11 -2.19 -26.92
C ASN A 347 7.43 -1.51 -27.26
N ASP A 348 7.58 -0.22 -26.96
CA ASP A 348 8.77 0.55 -27.30
C ASP A 348 9.76 0.61 -26.12
N ALA A 349 9.29 0.94 -24.92
CA ALA A 349 10.13 0.96 -23.72
C ALA A 349 10.33 -0.42 -23.09
N LYS A 350 9.51 -1.42 -23.44
CA LYS A 350 9.53 -2.75 -22.81
C LYS A 350 9.35 -2.73 -21.30
N LEU A 351 8.54 -1.79 -20.81
CA LEU A 351 8.23 -1.60 -19.40
C LEU A 351 6.76 -1.92 -19.11
N TRP A 352 6.52 -2.61 -18.03
CA TRP A 352 5.19 -2.79 -17.47
C TRP A 352 5.06 -1.99 -16.18
N LEU A 353 4.41 -0.87 -16.25
CA LEU A 353 4.06 0.02 -15.15
C LEU A 353 2.58 -0.19 -14.74
N ASP A 354 2.13 0.44 -13.66
CA ASP A 354 0.70 0.58 -13.39
C ASP A 354 0.20 1.87 -14.04
N SER A 355 -0.70 1.72 -15.01
CA SER A 355 -1.37 2.86 -15.63
C SER A 355 -2.19 3.62 -14.61
N GLY A 356 -2.09 4.94 -14.64
CA GLY A 356 -2.80 5.81 -13.73
C GLY A 356 -4.32 5.69 -13.81
N SER A 357 -4.87 5.26 -14.95
CA SER A 357 -6.30 4.99 -15.14
C SER A 357 -6.84 3.93 -14.16
N MET A 358 -5.99 3.02 -13.68
CA MET A 358 -6.38 2.02 -12.69
C MET A 358 -6.73 2.62 -11.33
N PHE A 359 -6.20 3.79 -11.00
CA PHE A 359 -6.39 4.46 -9.71
C PHE A 359 -7.58 5.42 -9.68
N GLY A 360 -8.35 5.46 -10.75
CA GLY A 360 -9.50 6.31 -10.95
C GLY A 360 -9.33 7.29 -12.12
N LYS A 361 -10.41 7.96 -12.50
CA LYS A 361 -10.42 8.89 -13.63
C LYS A 361 -9.40 10.02 -13.50
N ASP A 362 -9.18 10.50 -12.28
CA ASP A 362 -8.23 11.58 -11.98
C ASP A 362 -6.77 11.13 -12.14
N GLY A 363 -6.51 9.83 -12.29
CA GLY A 363 -5.20 9.25 -12.57
C GLY A 363 -4.87 9.05 -14.05
N GLU A 364 -5.79 9.27 -14.99
CA GLU A 364 -5.63 8.93 -16.41
C GLU A 364 -4.39 9.53 -17.10
N LYS A 365 -3.89 10.66 -16.61
CA LYS A 365 -2.70 11.33 -17.15
C LYS A 365 -1.38 10.85 -16.54
N PHE A 366 -1.42 9.89 -15.67
CA PHE A 366 -0.29 9.47 -14.84
C PHE A 366 0.12 8.03 -15.07
N GLU A 367 1.33 7.71 -14.59
CA GLU A 367 1.86 6.35 -14.44
C GLU A 367 2.50 6.18 -13.07
N ARG A 368 2.50 4.96 -12.54
CA ARG A 368 3.15 4.62 -11.28
C ARG A 368 4.27 3.62 -11.51
N ILE A 369 5.46 3.93 -10.99
CA ILE A 369 6.64 3.05 -11.02
C ILE A 369 7.03 2.61 -9.60
N ASN A 370 7.32 1.31 -9.43
CA ASN A 370 7.87 0.74 -8.20
C ASN A 370 9.41 0.78 -8.24
N VAL A 371 10.04 1.52 -7.31
CA VAL A 371 11.52 1.65 -7.26
C VAL A 371 12.18 0.77 -6.20
N ALA A 372 11.43 -0.13 -5.58
CA ALA A 372 11.96 -1.10 -4.59
C ALA A 372 12.60 -2.31 -5.30
N CYS A 373 13.69 -2.06 -6.01
CA CYS A 373 14.48 -3.06 -6.72
C CYS A 373 15.97 -2.70 -6.66
N PRO A 374 16.89 -3.63 -7.01
CA PRO A 374 18.31 -3.32 -7.14
C PRO A 374 18.57 -2.15 -8.10
N ARG A 375 19.54 -1.27 -7.78
CA ARG A 375 19.87 -0.10 -8.57
C ARG A 375 20.11 -0.43 -10.05
N ALA A 376 20.77 -1.54 -10.34
CA ALA A 376 21.04 -1.98 -11.71
C ALA A 376 19.73 -2.24 -12.48
N THR A 377 18.75 -2.90 -11.87
CA THR A 377 17.43 -3.15 -12.46
C THR A 377 16.68 -1.82 -12.71
N LEU A 378 16.70 -0.91 -11.73
CA LEU A 378 16.09 0.41 -11.88
C LEU A 378 16.74 1.20 -13.02
N THR A 379 18.07 1.21 -13.11
CA THR A 379 18.82 1.87 -14.18
C THR A 379 18.44 1.30 -15.55
N GLU A 380 18.37 -0.04 -15.67
CA GLU A 380 17.94 -0.69 -16.92
C GLU A 380 16.57 -0.21 -17.37
N GLY A 381 15.59 -0.14 -16.44
CA GLY A 381 14.24 0.35 -16.72
C GLY A 381 14.21 1.82 -17.14
N LEU A 382 14.91 2.68 -16.41
CA LEU A 382 14.96 4.12 -16.71
C LEU A 382 15.66 4.40 -18.06
N GLU A 383 16.73 3.68 -18.38
CA GLU A 383 17.40 3.78 -19.68
C GLU A 383 16.51 3.25 -20.84
N ALA A 384 15.71 2.22 -20.60
CA ALA A 384 14.76 1.71 -21.57
C ALA A 384 13.67 2.79 -21.85
N LEU A 385 13.15 3.41 -20.80
CA LEU A 385 12.19 4.52 -20.90
C LEU A 385 12.79 5.69 -21.70
N ARG A 386 14.03 6.11 -21.38
CA ARG A 386 14.71 7.20 -22.07
C ARG A 386 14.91 6.90 -23.56
N ARG A 387 15.36 5.69 -23.91
CA ARG A 387 15.51 5.31 -25.32
C ARG A 387 14.21 5.42 -26.09
N ALA A 388 13.11 4.91 -25.54
CA ALA A 388 11.78 4.99 -26.15
C ALA A 388 11.26 6.43 -26.24
N TYR A 389 11.54 7.25 -25.21
CA TYR A 389 11.20 8.67 -25.15
C TYR A 389 11.88 9.47 -26.30
N VAL A 390 13.20 9.30 -26.43
CA VAL A 390 13.98 9.98 -27.50
C VAL A 390 13.58 9.48 -28.89
N ALA A 391 13.39 8.16 -29.05
CA ALA A 391 12.97 7.57 -30.33
C ALA A 391 11.60 8.06 -30.81
N LYS A 392 10.70 8.42 -29.87
CA LYS A 392 9.38 9.00 -30.17
C LYS A 392 9.42 10.50 -30.46
N GLY A 393 10.56 11.16 -30.18
CA GLY A 393 10.75 12.60 -30.41
C GLY A 393 10.12 13.48 -29.29
N PHE A 394 10.01 12.97 -28.11
CA PHE A 394 9.46 13.70 -26.96
C PHE A 394 10.45 14.69 -26.32
#